data_3b949786c75f2c05998f17da7c57ecaf
#
_entry.id   3b949786c75f2c05998f17da7c57ecaf
#
_cell.length_a   1.000
_cell.length_b   1.000
_cell.length_c   1.000
_cell.angle_alpha   90.00
_cell.angle_beta   90.00
_cell.angle_gamma   90.00
#
_symmetry.space_group_name_H-M   'P 1'
#
loop_
_entity.id
_entity.type
_entity.pdbx_description
1 polymer ?
#
loop_
_entity_poly.entity_id
_entity_poly.type
_entity_poly.pdbx_seq_one_letter_code
_entity_poly.pdbx_strand_id
1 'polypeptide(L)'
;VTHDQEEAMTVSSRIGVMDSGKLIQVATPTQIYEAPINREVADFIGDVNIFKGIYKGQDEKGTQLLSEDSKSIIYATQKVDVPVGNTIWFALRPEKLEITRQSPKLDFNILKGKIEDIGYGGSFSTYHVKLENGRQLTAIRANRERTAEHHLTWGDEVYLHWSPDSAVVLLS
;
A
#
# COMPACT_ATOMS: atom_id res chain seq x y z
N VAL A 1 -9.49 13.67 -22.59
CA VAL A 1 -9.12 14.28 -21.29
C VAL A 1 -10.22 14.01 -20.28
N THR A 2 -9.86 13.46 -19.13
CA THR A 2 -10.81 13.17 -18.06
C THR A 2 -10.14 13.39 -16.69
N HIS A 3 -10.94 13.60 -15.65
CA HIS A 3 -10.52 13.55 -14.24
C HIS A 3 -11.04 12.27 -13.54
N ASP A 4 -11.69 11.40 -14.28
CA ASP A 4 -12.16 10.09 -13.81
C ASP A 4 -11.06 9.03 -14.05
N GLN A 5 -10.38 8.63 -12.96
CA GLN A 5 -9.27 7.68 -13.01
C GLN A 5 -9.78 6.28 -13.44
N GLU A 6 -10.95 5.87 -12.97
CA GLU A 6 -11.52 4.56 -13.26
C GLU A 6 -11.85 4.43 -14.76
N GLU A 7 -12.44 5.47 -15.35
CA GLU A 7 -12.66 5.56 -16.79
C GLU A 7 -11.34 5.47 -17.56
N ALA A 8 -10.35 6.29 -17.19
CA ALA A 8 -9.04 6.29 -17.86
C ALA A 8 -8.35 4.92 -17.78
N MET A 9 -8.38 4.27 -16.62
CA MET A 9 -7.78 2.95 -16.40
C MET A 9 -8.46 1.85 -17.23
N THR A 10 -9.76 1.96 -17.45
CA THR A 10 -10.57 0.91 -18.12
C THR A 10 -10.48 0.99 -19.64
N VAL A 11 -10.50 2.21 -20.21
CA VAL A 11 -10.67 2.38 -21.66
C VAL A 11 -9.38 2.76 -22.41
N SER A 12 -8.34 3.16 -21.70
CA SER A 12 -7.12 3.69 -22.34
C SER A 12 -6.05 2.61 -22.53
N SER A 13 -5.34 2.68 -23.65
CA SER A 13 -4.10 1.90 -23.86
C SER A 13 -2.89 2.57 -23.23
N ARG A 14 -2.91 3.90 -23.10
CA ARG A 14 -1.90 4.70 -22.43
C ARG A 14 -2.58 5.84 -21.66
N ILE A 15 -2.03 6.15 -20.49
CA ILE A 15 -2.49 7.24 -19.63
C ILE A 15 -1.37 8.23 -19.45
N GLY A 16 -1.68 9.52 -19.61
CA GLY A 16 -0.82 10.61 -19.23
C GLY A 16 -1.36 11.29 -17.96
N VAL A 17 -0.58 11.29 -16.89
CA VAL A 17 -0.92 12.03 -15.66
C VAL A 17 -0.33 13.41 -15.74
N MET A 18 -1.18 14.42 -15.57
CA MET A 18 -0.78 15.82 -15.58
C MET A 18 -0.92 16.43 -14.18
N ASP A 19 0.06 17.24 -13.82
CA ASP A 19 -0.02 18.12 -12.66
C ASP A 19 0.52 19.51 -13.00
N SER A 20 -0.20 20.53 -12.58
CA SER A 20 0.18 21.94 -12.74
C SER A 20 0.62 22.30 -14.18
N GLY A 21 -0.08 21.75 -15.18
CA GLY A 21 0.20 21.96 -16.60
C GLY A 21 1.39 21.17 -17.15
N LYS A 22 2.01 20.30 -16.38
CA LYS A 22 3.12 19.44 -16.79
C LYS A 22 2.69 17.97 -16.87
N LEU A 23 3.20 17.28 -17.86
CA LEU A 23 3.03 15.84 -18.00
C LEU A 23 4.03 15.13 -17.08
N ILE A 24 3.53 14.50 -16.03
CA ILE A 24 4.35 13.89 -14.98
C ILE A 24 4.75 12.45 -15.34
N GLN A 25 3.82 11.67 -15.83
CA GLN A 25 4.05 10.27 -16.21
C GLN A 25 3.16 9.88 -17.38
N VAL A 26 3.71 9.13 -18.33
CA VAL A 26 2.94 8.50 -19.43
C VAL A 26 3.30 7.03 -19.48
N ALA A 27 2.30 6.16 -19.28
CA ALA A 27 2.50 4.71 -19.30
C ALA A 27 1.20 3.97 -19.58
N THR A 28 1.24 2.64 -19.64
CA THR A 28 0.04 1.82 -19.66
C THR A 28 -0.72 1.92 -18.35
N PRO A 29 -2.02 1.64 -18.29
CA PRO A 29 -2.79 1.61 -17.03
C PRO A 29 -2.12 0.78 -15.94
N THR A 30 -1.67 -0.42 -16.28
CA THR A 30 -0.97 -1.31 -15.33
C THR A 30 0.31 -0.65 -14.78
N GLN A 31 1.11 -0.03 -15.64
CA GLN A 31 2.34 0.63 -15.20
C GLN A 31 2.08 1.85 -14.32
N ILE A 32 1.07 2.66 -14.64
CA ILE A 32 0.67 3.81 -13.79
C ILE A 32 0.27 3.34 -12.40
N TYR A 33 -0.48 2.23 -12.31
CA TYR A 33 -0.97 1.69 -11.05
C TYR A 33 0.13 1.00 -10.23
N GLU A 34 0.91 0.13 -10.88
CA GLU A 34 1.91 -0.74 -10.22
C GLU A 34 3.28 -0.05 -10.03
N ALA A 35 3.59 0.96 -10.85
CA ALA A 35 4.86 1.67 -10.82
C ALA A 35 4.67 3.19 -10.96
N PRO A 36 3.93 3.83 -10.04
CA PRO A 36 3.79 5.29 -10.04
C PRO A 36 5.16 5.93 -9.81
N ILE A 37 5.41 7.05 -10.49
CA ILE A 37 6.72 7.71 -10.42
C ILE A 37 6.95 8.44 -9.08
N ASN A 38 5.88 8.86 -8.43
CA ASN A 38 5.92 9.58 -7.14
C ASN A 38 4.63 9.33 -6.33
N ARG A 39 4.57 9.88 -5.12
CA ARG A 39 3.41 9.74 -4.22
C ARG A 39 2.16 10.39 -4.77
N GLU A 40 2.29 11.52 -5.46
CA GLU A 40 1.15 12.24 -6.04
C GLU A 40 0.45 11.40 -7.10
N VAL A 41 1.20 10.76 -8.00
CA VAL A 41 0.64 9.82 -8.98
C VAL A 41 0.04 8.60 -8.29
N ALA A 42 0.72 8.04 -7.28
CA ALA A 42 0.22 6.89 -6.54
C ALA A 42 -1.15 7.17 -5.90
N ASP A 43 -1.28 8.30 -5.21
CA ASP A 43 -2.50 8.73 -4.53
C ASP A 43 -3.60 9.15 -5.51
N PHE A 44 -3.23 9.85 -6.58
CA PHE A 44 -4.19 10.30 -7.59
C PHE A 44 -4.87 9.14 -8.34
N ILE A 45 -4.16 8.05 -8.60
CA ILE A 45 -4.69 6.92 -9.38
C ILE A 45 -5.61 6.01 -8.56
N GLY A 46 -5.47 5.98 -7.26
CA GLY A 46 -6.32 5.16 -6.39
C GLY A 46 -5.79 5.09 -4.98
N ASP A 47 -6.58 4.52 -4.10
CA ASP A 47 -6.21 4.37 -2.69
C ASP A 47 -4.85 3.69 -2.52
N VAL A 48 -4.05 4.22 -1.61
CA VAL A 48 -2.71 3.72 -1.34
C VAL A 48 -2.31 3.95 0.12
N ASN A 49 -1.66 2.98 0.72
CA ASN A 49 -0.99 3.14 2.01
C ASN A 49 0.45 3.60 1.75
N ILE A 50 0.82 4.76 2.25
CA ILE A 50 2.18 5.31 2.12
C ILE A 50 2.90 5.19 3.46
N PHE A 51 3.99 4.45 3.51
CA PHE A 51 4.89 4.38 4.65
C PHE A 51 6.07 5.31 4.42
N LYS A 52 6.28 6.25 5.30
CA LYS A 52 7.43 7.16 5.30
C LYS A 52 8.50 6.65 6.26
N GLY A 53 9.75 6.82 5.91
CA GLY A 53 10.84 6.45 6.81
C GLY A 53 12.22 6.78 6.26
N ILE A 54 13.21 6.29 6.97
CA ILE A 54 14.63 6.49 6.66
C ILE A 54 15.19 5.25 5.97
N TYR A 55 15.83 5.46 4.83
CA TYR A 55 16.53 4.43 4.10
C TYR A 55 17.75 3.93 4.91
N LYS A 56 17.79 2.63 5.19
CA LYS A 56 18.84 1.98 6.00
C LYS A 56 19.81 1.13 5.18
N GLY A 57 19.64 1.08 3.88
CA GLY A 57 20.45 0.24 3.00
C GLY A 57 19.63 -0.87 2.36
N GLN A 58 20.35 -1.83 1.80
CA GLN A 58 19.78 -3.00 1.12
C GLN A 58 20.46 -4.26 1.61
N ASP A 59 19.71 -5.34 1.70
CA ASP A 59 20.22 -6.67 1.94
C ASP A 59 19.59 -7.68 0.96
N GLU A 60 19.70 -8.98 1.24
CA GLU A 60 19.12 -10.05 0.44
C GLU A 60 17.58 -10.01 0.37
N LYS A 61 16.92 -9.42 1.38
CA LYS A 61 15.45 -9.25 1.43
C LYS A 61 14.96 -8.03 0.63
N GLY A 62 15.84 -7.07 0.35
CA GLY A 62 15.55 -5.86 -0.40
C GLY A 62 15.94 -4.56 0.28
N THR A 63 15.30 -3.49 -0.14
CA THR A 63 15.48 -2.15 0.41
C THR A 63 14.86 -2.05 1.78
N GLN A 64 15.63 -1.52 2.74
CA GLN A 64 15.25 -1.36 4.14
C GLN A 64 14.75 0.06 4.40
N LEU A 65 13.56 0.19 4.95
CA LEU A 65 12.98 1.44 5.43
C LEU A 65 12.71 1.34 6.92
N LEU A 66 13.33 2.20 7.72
CA LEU A 66 12.95 2.38 9.13
C LEU A 66 11.68 3.22 9.17
N SER A 67 10.55 2.56 9.34
CA SER A 67 9.24 3.18 9.29
C SER A 67 9.00 4.14 10.46
N GLU A 68 8.47 5.32 10.15
CA GLU A 68 8.04 6.29 11.18
C GLU A 68 6.86 5.75 12.01
N ASP A 69 6.04 4.89 11.42
CA ASP A 69 4.83 4.36 12.07
C ASP A 69 5.13 3.25 13.06
N SER A 70 5.81 2.20 12.61
CA SER A 70 6.06 1.00 13.42
C SER A 70 7.35 1.06 14.23
N LYS A 71 8.22 2.05 13.94
CA LYS A 71 9.59 2.14 14.49
C LYS A 71 10.42 0.87 14.22
N SER A 72 10.03 0.10 13.23
CA SER A 72 10.71 -1.12 12.80
C SER A 72 11.14 -1.03 11.34
N ILE A 73 12.03 -1.94 10.94
CA ILE A 73 12.45 -2.06 9.54
C ILE A 73 11.37 -2.79 8.76
N ILE A 74 10.95 -2.19 7.67
CA ILE A 74 10.11 -2.82 6.63
C ILE A 74 10.89 -2.90 5.32
N TYR A 75 10.49 -3.83 4.46
CA TYR A 75 11.23 -4.21 3.26
C TYR A 75 10.40 -4.08 1.99
N ALA A 76 11.06 -3.64 0.92
CA ALA A 76 10.57 -3.74 -0.45
C ALA A 76 11.67 -4.33 -1.33
N THR A 77 11.30 -5.20 -2.26
CA THR A 77 12.27 -5.88 -3.15
C THR A 77 12.98 -4.90 -4.08
N GLN A 78 12.30 -3.84 -4.51
CA GLN A 78 12.86 -2.83 -5.42
C GLN A 78 14.09 -2.17 -4.81
N LYS A 79 15.18 -2.16 -5.59
CA LYS A 79 16.44 -1.51 -5.21
C LYS A 79 16.40 -0.03 -5.56
N VAL A 80 17.10 0.78 -4.77
CA VAL A 80 17.24 2.21 -4.98
C VAL A 80 18.70 2.64 -4.89
N ASP A 81 19.04 3.71 -5.59
CA ASP A 81 20.39 4.30 -5.58
C ASP A 81 20.32 5.71 -4.97
N VAL A 82 20.20 5.74 -3.66
CA VAL A 82 20.22 6.97 -2.87
C VAL A 82 21.09 6.76 -1.62
N PRO A 83 21.65 7.81 -1.03
CA PRO A 83 22.44 7.67 0.20
C PRO A 83 21.62 7.13 1.36
N VAL A 84 22.21 6.25 2.16
CA VAL A 84 21.65 5.82 3.44
C VAL A 84 21.40 7.04 4.33
N GLY A 85 20.26 7.06 4.99
CA GLY A 85 19.81 8.20 5.80
C GLY A 85 18.82 9.12 5.09
N ASN A 86 18.66 8.98 3.78
CA ASN A 86 17.63 9.71 3.05
C ASN A 86 16.23 9.28 3.46
N THR A 87 15.28 10.20 3.39
CA THR A 87 13.86 9.88 3.51
C THR A 87 13.39 9.24 2.22
N ILE A 88 12.74 8.09 2.33
CA ILE A 88 12.06 7.39 1.23
C ILE A 88 10.66 6.96 1.67
N TRP A 89 9.86 6.52 0.72
CA TRP A 89 8.49 6.06 0.96
C TRP A 89 8.26 4.70 0.31
N PHE A 90 7.46 3.86 0.98
CA PHE A 90 6.90 2.68 0.36
C PHE A 90 5.41 2.90 0.12
N ALA A 91 4.97 2.68 -1.11
CA ALA A 91 3.56 2.71 -1.50
C ALA A 91 3.03 1.28 -1.59
N LEU A 92 1.95 0.99 -0.88
CA LEU A 92 1.33 -0.33 -0.83
C LEU A 92 -0.18 -0.20 -1.07
N ARG A 93 -0.65 -0.83 -2.14
CA ARG A 93 -2.08 -0.84 -2.47
C ARG A 93 -2.89 -1.63 -1.43
N PRO A 94 -4.12 -1.19 -1.10
CA PRO A 94 -4.94 -1.84 -0.08
C PRO A 94 -5.21 -3.32 -0.32
N GLU A 95 -5.37 -3.74 -1.57
CA GLU A 95 -5.60 -5.14 -1.95
C GLU A 95 -4.36 -6.03 -1.80
N LYS A 96 -3.18 -5.44 -1.63
CA LYS A 96 -1.91 -6.16 -1.40
C LYS A 96 -1.55 -6.26 0.08
N LEU A 97 -2.32 -5.60 0.94
CA LEU A 97 -2.16 -5.64 2.38
C LEU A 97 -3.06 -6.75 2.95
N GLU A 98 -2.43 -7.83 3.40
CA GLU A 98 -3.13 -8.96 4.01
C GLU A 98 -3.55 -8.62 5.44
N ILE A 99 -4.76 -9.06 5.83
CA ILE A 99 -5.31 -8.84 7.15
C ILE A 99 -5.73 -10.18 7.78
N THR A 100 -5.23 -10.48 8.98
CA THR A 100 -5.48 -11.74 9.70
C THR A 100 -5.65 -11.52 11.19
N ARG A 101 -6.41 -12.41 11.87
CA ARG A 101 -6.51 -12.44 13.34
C ARG A 101 -5.30 -13.07 14.01
N GLN A 102 -4.68 -14.03 13.33
CA GLN A 102 -3.52 -14.74 13.85
C GLN A 102 -2.23 -14.08 13.37
N SER A 103 -1.23 -14.05 14.22
CA SER A 103 0.09 -13.56 13.84
C SER A 103 0.67 -14.45 12.74
N PRO A 104 1.02 -13.90 11.58
CA PRO A 104 1.69 -14.65 10.55
C PRO A 104 3.08 -15.08 11.02
N LYS A 105 3.57 -16.20 10.52
CA LYS A 105 4.95 -16.68 10.77
C LYS A 105 5.95 -15.94 9.88
N LEU A 106 6.09 -14.65 10.11
CA LEU A 106 6.99 -13.75 9.36
C LEU A 106 7.80 -12.94 10.36
N ASP A 107 9.02 -12.55 9.95
CA ASP A 107 9.94 -11.77 10.78
C ASP A 107 9.93 -10.28 10.41
N PHE A 108 9.24 -9.89 9.34
CA PHE A 108 9.22 -8.52 8.82
C PHE A 108 7.91 -8.24 8.07
N ASN A 109 7.67 -6.96 7.79
CA ASN A 109 6.45 -6.48 7.11
C ASN A 109 5.17 -6.94 7.82
N ILE A 110 5.16 -6.82 9.14
CA ILE A 110 4.03 -7.13 10.01
C ILE A 110 3.73 -5.91 10.87
N LEU A 111 2.45 -5.54 10.93
CA LEU A 111 1.95 -4.49 11.81
C LEU A 111 0.75 -5.04 12.58
N LYS A 112 0.59 -4.60 13.81
CA LYS A 112 -0.57 -4.90 14.64
C LYS A 112 -1.48 -3.68 14.72
N GLY A 113 -2.78 -3.91 14.62
CA GLY A 113 -3.77 -2.86 14.71
C GLY A 113 -5.13 -3.37 15.14
N LYS A 114 -6.09 -2.47 15.15
CA LYS A 114 -7.48 -2.73 15.53
C LYS A 114 -8.40 -2.26 14.41
N ILE A 115 -9.37 -3.07 14.03
CA ILE A 115 -10.37 -2.69 13.03
C ILE A 115 -11.24 -1.58 13.59
N GLU A 116 -11.21 -0.43 12.94
CA GLU A 116 -11.99 0.76 13.30
C GLU A 116 -13.25 0.88 12.46
N ASP A 117 -13.19 0.48 11.19
CA ASP A 117 -14.34 0.49 10.29
C ASP A 117 -14.25 -0.59 9.21
N ILE A 118 -15.41 -1.02 8.71
CA ILE A 118 -15.55 -2.02 7.65
C ILE A 118 -16.59 -1.54 6.64
N GLY A 119 -16.17 -1.37 5.38
CA GLY A 119 -17.03 -1.14 4.25
C GLY A 119 -17.31 -2.44 3.49
N TYR A 120 -18.56 -2.89 3.47
CA TYR A 120 -18.95 -4.07 2.71
C TYR A 120 -19.36 -3.70 1.29
N GLY A 121 -18.61 -4.14 0.30
CA GLY A 121 -18.83 -3.87 -1.13
C GLY A 121 -19.41 -5.04 -1.93
N GLY A 122 -19.93 -6.08 -1.27
CA GLY A 122 -20.44 -7.28 -1.94
C GLY A 122 -19.32 -8.26 -2.29
N SER A 123 -18.62 -8.05 -3.40
CA SER A 123 -17.52 -8.92 -3.85
C SER A 123 -16.22 -8.74 -3.05
N PHE A 124 -16.06 -7.62 -2.37
CA PHE A 124 -14.92 -7.32 -1.50
C PHE A 124 -15.37 -6.53 -0.26
N SER A 125 -14.54 -6.53 0.75
CA SER A 125 -14.69 -5.68 1.95
C SER A 125 -13.44 -4.83 2.13
N THR A 126 -13.66 -3.58 2.54
CA THR A 126 -12.62 -2.61 2.87
C THR A 126 -12.51 -2.49 4.37
N TYR A 127 -11.33 -2.70 4.91
CA TYR A 127 -11.05 -2.62 6.35
C TYR A 127 -10.17 -1.41 6.63
N HIS A 128 -10.63 -0.56 7.54
CA HIS A 128 -9.84 0.52 8.10
C HIS A 128 -9.27 0.08 9.44
N VAL A 129 -7.96 -0.04 9.51
CA VAL A 129 -7.24 -0.57 10.67
C VAL A 129 -6.39 0.52 11.30
N LYS A 130 -6.65 0.81 12.56
CA LYS A 130 -5.91 1.80 13.35
C LYS A 130 -4.71 1.14 14.02
N LEU A 131 -3.54 1.67 13.75
CA LEU A 131 -2.30 1.28 14.41
C LEU A 131 -2.18 1.91 15.80
N GLU A 132 -1.24 1.43 16.62
CA GLU A 132 -0.98 1.91 17.97
C GLU A 132 -0.65 3.41 18.03
N ASN A 133 0.03 3.94 17.01
CA ASN A 133 0.34 5.37 16.88
C ASN A 133 -0.83 6.25 16.42
N GLY A 134 -2.01 5.67 16.22
CA GLY A 134 -3.22 6.36 15.76
C GLY A 134 -3.37 6.46 14.24
N ARG A 135 -2.37 6.02 13.48
CA ARG A 135 -2.46 6.01 12.02
C ARG A 135 -3.43 4.93 11.54
N GLN A 136 -4.20 5.26 10.51
CA GLN A 136 -5.10 4.33 9.84
C GLN A 136 -4.46 3.78 8.56
N LEU A 137 -4.57 2.47 8.37
CA LEU A 137 -4.26 1.78 7.12
C LEU A 137 -5.53 1.17 6.55
N THR A 138 -5.57 1.05 5.23
CA THR A 138 -6.68 0.45 4.50
C THR A 138 -6.26 -0.88 3.89
N ALA A 139 -7.02 -1.94 4.15
CA ALA A 139 -6.86 -3.24 3.51
C ALA A 139 -8.15 -3.62 2.78
N ILE A 140 -8.03 -4.23 1.59
CA ILE A 140 -9.16 -4.73 0.82
C ILE A 140 -9.02 -6.24 0.70
N ARG A 141 -10.10 -6.97 1.02
CA ARG A 141 -10.16 -8.42 0.93
C ARG A 141 -11.38 -8.86 0.13
N ALA A 142 -11.17 -9.81 -0.79
CA ALA A 142 -12.26 -10.43 -1.53
C ALA A 142 -13.15 -11.28 -0.63
N ASN A 143 -14.45 -11.14 -0.76
CA ASN A 143 -15.46 -11.91 -0.03
C ASN A 143 -15.71 -13.25 -0.75
N ARG A 144 -14.85 -14.25 -0.49
CA ARG A 144 -14.89 -15.55 -1.18
C ARG A 144 -15.80 -16.58 -0.55
N GLU A 145 -16.11 -16.43 0.74
CA GLU A 145 -16.86 -17.40 1.51
C GLU A 145 -18.21 -16.85 1.97
N ARG A 146 -19.22 -17.69 1.88
CA ARG A 146 -20.59 -17.35 2.23
C ARG A 146 -20.90 -17.48 3.72
N THR A 147 -20.03 -18.17 4.48
CA THR A 147 -20.26 -18.50 5.88
C THR A 147 -19.57 -17.54 6.83
N ALA A 148 -20.33 -17.08 7.82
CA ALA A 148 -19.94 -16.07 8.81
C ALA A 148 -18.86 -16.50 9.82
N GLU A 149 -18.35 -17.72 9.77
CA GLU A 149 -17.50 -18.29 10.81
C GLU A 149 -16.10 -17.68 10.93
N HIS A 150 -15.65 -16.90 9.92
CA HIS A 150 -14.34 -16.29 9.92
C HIS A 150 -14.36 -14.78 9.60
N HIS A 151 -15.50 -14.12 9.78
CA HIS A 151 -15.60 -12.70 9.50
C HIS A 151 -14.85 -11.88 10.55
N LEU A 152 -13.99 -10.99 10.04
CA LEU A 152 -13.42 -9.89 10.82
C LEU A 152 -14.53 -8.92 11.19
N THR A 153 -14.50 -8.39 12.40
CA THR A 153 -15.52 -7.44 12.89
C THR A 153 -14.88 -6.21 13.52
N TRP A 154 -15.69 -5.18 13.74
CA TRP A 154 -15.26 -3.95 14.41
C TRP A 154 -14.64 -4.24 15.77
N GLY A 155 -13.53 -3.59 16.03
CA GLY A 155 -12.80 -3.73 17.27
C GLY A 155 -11.92 -4.96 17.38
N ASP A 156 -11.90 -5.83 16.38
CA ASP A 156 -10.97 -6.97 16.34
C ASP A 156 -9.52 -6.50 16.31
N GLU A 157 -8.67 -7.11 17.11
CA GLU A 157 -7.23 -7.00 16.97
C GLU A 157 -6.77 -7.86 15.79
N VAL A 158 -5.99 -7.26 14.90
CA VAL A 158 -5.55 -7.92 13.66
C VAL A 158 -4.07 -7.66 13.40
N TYR A 159 -3.51 -8.52 12.56
CA TYR A 159 -2.19 -8.35 11.98
C TYR A 159 -2.34 -8.00 10.51
N LEU A 160 -1.58 -7.00 10.10
CA LEU A 160 -1.43 -6.59 8.72
C LEU A 160 -0.04 -7.03 8.25
N HIS A 161 0.04 -7.68 7.11
CA HIS A 161 1.31 -8.11 6.56
C HIS A 161 1.31 -8.07 5.03
N TRP A 162 2.49 -8.02 4.44
CA TRP A 162 2.65 -7.96 2.98
C TRP A 162 3.99 -8.54 2.54
N SER A 163 4.04 -8.97 1.28
CA SER A 163 5.30 -9.38 0.64
C SER A 163 6.15 -8.15 0.28
N PRO A 164 7.49 -8.24 0.39
CA PRO A 164 8.38 -7.19 -0.12
C PRO A 164 8.16 -6.80 -1.58
N ASP A 165 7.69 -7.73 -2.40
CA ASP A 165 7.36 -7.49 -3.82
C ASP A 165 6.12 -6.62 -4.03
N SER A 166 5.29 -6.48 -3.01
CA SER A 166 4.01 -5.77 -3.11
C SER A 166 4.13 -4.25 -2.96
N ALA A 167 5.21 -3.78 -2.37
CA ALA A 167 5.44 -2.35 -2.15
C ALA A 167 6.32 -1.74 -3.25
N VAL A 168 6.00 -0.50 -3.62
CA VAL A 168 6.80 0.31 -4.54
C VAL A 168 7.61 1.32 -3.74
N VAL A 169 8.90 1.44 -4.04
CA VAL A 169 9.75 2.45 -3.41
C VAL A 169 9.63 3.77 -4.17
N LEU A 170 9.30 4.83 -3.45
CA LEU A 170 9.17 6.18 -3.98
C LEU A 170 10.20 7.11 -3.33
N LEU A 171 10.80 7.99 -4.13
CA LEU A 171 11.83 8.94 -3.70
C LEU A 171 11.29 10.37 -3.56
N SER A 172 10.04 10.58 -3.99
CA SER A 172 9.36 11.87 -3.88
C SER A 172 7.83 11.72 -3.79
#